data_c1531da2d24d757642994e5182863f73
#
_entry.id   c1531da2d24d757642994e5182863f73
#
_cell.length_a   1.000
_cell.length_b   1.000
_cell.length_c   1.000
_cell.angle_alpha   90.00
_cell.angle_beta   90.00
_cell.angle_gamma   90.00
#
_symmetry.space_group_name_H-M   'P 1'
#
loop_
_entity.id
_entity.type
_entity.pdbx_description
1 polymer ?
#
loop_
_entity_poly.entity_id
_entity_poly.type
_entity_poly.pdbx_seq_one_letter_code
_entity_poly.pdbx_strand_id
1 'polypeptide(L)'
;LRAKLEETSAESGTAIIMETKTGEIKGIANLDRMSNGNYAEGNPNAFSYMNEPGSTFKTVTVMVALDDGLITPTDSFHVGTGLYQYHTKTVRDHYWRQGRDRGYLTVKEGMEVSSNIVMSKIVLQAYGDNPTKFVKGIDKIGLRKKLTWDVPLSGIEGTSSIRFPDDKNNYW
;
A
#
# COMPACT_ATOMS: atom_id res chain seq x y z
N LEU A 1 20.35 4.05 4.76
CA LEU A 1 19.57 2.98 5.42
C LEU A 1 20.09 2.75 6.84
N ARG A 2 21.36 2.38 7.06
CA ARG A 2 21.94 2.04 8.37
C ARG A 2 21.63 3.08 9.46
N ALA A 3 21.93 4.34 9.25
CA ALA A 3 21.69 5.40 10.24
C ALA A 3 20.21 5.45 10.70
N LYS A 4 19.27 5.21 9.77
CA LYS A 4 17.85 5.19 10.13
C LYS A 4 17.44 3.95 10.92
N LEU A 5 18.04 2.81 10.63
CA LEU A 5 17.82 1.59 11.41
C LEU A 5 18.38 1.72 12.83
N GLU A 6 19.55 2.32 12.99
CA GLU A 6 20.16 2.61 14.30
C GLU A 6 19.29 3.58 15.11
N GLU A 7 18.82 4.66 14.50
CA GLU A 7 17.94 5.66 15.14
C GLU A 7 16.64 5.04 15.64
N THR A 8 16.04 4.13 14.86
CA THR A 8 14.74 3.52 15.18
C THR A 8 14.86 2.21 15.95
N SER A 9 16.06 1.68 16.12
CA SER A 9 16.33 0.34 16.67
C SER A 9 15.55 -0.78 15.94
N ALA A 10 15.31 -0.62 14.64
CA ALA A 10 14.58 -1.59 13.84
C ALA A 10 15.37 -2.90 13.70
N GLU A 11 14.66 -4.02 13.56
CA GLU A 11 15.31 -5.33 13.40
C GLU A 11 15.92 -5.52 12.01
N SER A 12 15.26 -4.97 10.99
CA SER A 12 15.73 -5.04 9.61
C SER A 12 15.24 -3.86 8.79
N GLY A 13 15.79 -3.68 7.63
CA GLY A 13 15.31 -2.70 6.67
C GLY A 13 15.90 -2.89 5.29
N THR A 14 15.16 -2.38 4.33
CA THR A 14 15.47 -2.49 2.91
C THR A 14 15.37 -1.11 2.26
N ALA A 15 16.26 -0.85 1.32
CA ALA A 15 16.17 0.31 0.44
C ALA A 15 16.45 -0.12 -1.01
N ILE A 16 15.63 0.36 -1.93
CA ILE A 16 15.75 0.11 -3.37
C ILE A 16 15.79 1.45 -4.09
N ILE A 17 16.72 1.60 -5.01
CA ILE A 17 16.79 2.72 -5.96
C ILE A 17 16.49 2.15 -7.34
N MET A 18 15.43 2.66 -7.97
CA MET A 18 14.97 2.19 -9.27
C MET A 18 14.89 3.35 -10.25
N GLU A 19 15.31 3.13 -11.47
CA GLU A 19 15.12 4.07 -12.56
C GLU A 19 13.65 4.03 -13.03
N THR A 20 12.95 5.15 -12.95
CA THR A 20 11.51 5.20 -13.25
C THR A 20 11.17 4.93 -14.72
N LYS A 21 12.09 5.20 -15.63
CA LYS A 21 11.91 5.01 -17.08
C LYS A 21 11.97 3.55 -17.50
N THR A 22 12.91 2.80 -16.94
CA THR A 22 13.26 1.44 -17.39
C THR A 22 12.82 0.37 -16.42
N GLY A 23 12.60 0.73 -15.13
CA GLY A 23 12.38 -0.21 -14.05
C GLY A 23 13.68 -0.88 -13.56
N GLU A 24 14.85 -0.48 -14.07
CA GLU A 24 16.13 -1.04 -13.63
C GLU A 24 16.44 -0.69 -12.19
N ILE A 25 16.85 -1.68 -11.41
CA ILE A 25 17.33 -1.48 -10.04
C ILE A 25 18.78 -0.98 -10.12
N LYS A 26 19.00 0.26 -9.70
CA LYS A 26 20.32 0.90 -9.68
C LYS A 26 21.05 0.68 -8.36
N GLY A 27 20.34 0.34 -7.32
CA GLY A 27 20.93 0.01 -6.02
C GLY A 27 19.91 -0.64 -5.10
N ILE A 28 20.41 -1.55 -4.27
CA ILE A 28 19.62 -2.25 -3.25
C ILE A 28 20.48 -2.48 -2.02
N ALA A 29 19.88 -2.35 -0.86
CA ALA A 29 20.50 -2.71 0.42
C ALA A 29 19.46 -3.43 1.29
N ASN A 30 19.87 -4.54 1.89
CA ASN A 30 19.10 -5.28 2.88
C ASN A 30 19.96 -5.42 4.12
N LEU A 31 19.57 -4.78 5.21
CA LEU A 31 20.31 -4.83 6.46
C LEU A 31 19.48 -5.47 7.56
N ASP A 32 20.06 -6.45 8.23
CA ASP A 32 19.51 -7.09 9.41
C ASP A 32 20.34 -6.73 10.65
N ARG A 33 19.69 -6.64 11.81
CA ARG A 33 20.34 -6.40 13.09
C ARG A 33 20.95 -7.70 13.59
N MET A 34 22.25 -7.67 13.82
CA MET A 34 23.01 -8.79 14.33
C MET A 34 22.88 -8.90 15.86
N SER A 35 23.24 -10.06 16.42
CA SER A 35 23.20 -10.31 17.87
C SER A 35 24.05 -9.35 18.70
N ASN A 36 25.08 -8.78 18.10
CA ASN A 36 25.94 -7.74 18.73
C ASN A 36 25.36 -6.33 18.61
N GLY A 37 24.15 -6.17 18.05
CA GLY A 37 23.48 -4.88 17.86
C GLY A 37 23.89 -4.10 16.60
N ASN A 38 24.92 -4.52 15.88
CA ASN A 38 25.32 -3.92 14.61
C ASN A 38 24.41 -4.37 13.47
N TYR A 39 24.44 -3.63 12.36
CA TYR A 39 23.71 -3.96 11.14
C TYR A 39 24.68 -4.47 10.06
N ALA A 40 24.32 -5.58 9.44
CA ALA A 40 25.08 -6.16 8.32
C ALA A 40 24.11 -6.52 7.18
N GLU A 41 24.66 -6.72 5.98
CA GLU A 41 23.90 -7.28 4.86
C GLU A 41 23.35 -8.64 5.28
N GLY A 42 22.04 -8.80 5.12
CA GLY A 42 21.28 -9.95 5.58
C GLY A 42 20.42 -10.58 4.50
N ASN A 43 19.25 -11.08 4.90
CA ASN A 43 18.34 -11.71 3.97
C ASN A 43 17.86 -10.72 2.89
N PRO A 44 17.57 -11.19 1.66
CA PRO A 44 17.09 -10.34 0.58
C PRO A 44 15.62 -9.96 0.79
N ASN A 45 15.31 -9.31 1.91
CA ASN A 45 13.97 -8.97 2.37
C ASN A 45 13.18 -8.14 1.34
N ALA A 46 13.89 -7.37 0.51
CA ALA A 46 13.28 -6.63 -0.59
C ALA A 46 12.49 -7.52 -1.56
N PHE A 47 12.85 -8.78 -1.70
CA PHE A 47 12.29 -9.72 -2.66
C PHE A 47 11.50 -10.86 -2.00
N SER A 48 11.82 -11.20 -0.76
CA SER A 48 11.28 -12.38 -0.08
C SER A 48 10.24 -12.06 1.00
N TYR A 49 10.30 -10.85 1.57
CA TYR A 49 9.46 -10.50 2.70
C TYR A 49 8.13 -9.89 2.23
N MET A 50 7.02 -10.53 2.59
CA MET A 50 5.68 -10.01 2.34
C MET A 50 5.19 -9.25 3.56
N ASN A 51 4.86 -7.99 3.36
CA ASN A 51 4.36 -7.11 4.42
C ASN A 51 3.08 -6.39 3.96
N GLU A 52 2.29 -5.91 4.89
CA GLU A 52 1.17 -5.04 4.56
C GLU A 52 1.71 -3.72 4.00
N PRO A 53 1.28 -3.30 2.78
CA PRO A 53 1.81 -2.10 2.14
C PRO A 53 1.39 -0.80 2.86
N GLY A 54 0.41 -0.89 3.76
CA GLY A 54 -0.10 0.26 4.49
C GLY A 54 -0.65 1.35 3.55
N SER A 55 -0.46 2.61 3.93
CA SER A 55 -1.00 3.76 3.18
C SER A 55 -0.43 3.95 1.78
N THR A 56 0.65 3.27 1.41
CA THR A 56 1.17 3.31 0.03
C THR A 56 0.18 2.67 -0.96
N PHE A 57 -0.62 1.71 -0.49
CA PHE A 57 -1.66 1.07 -1.31
C PHE A 57 -2.82 2.01 -1.70
N LYS A 58 -2.99 3.12 -1.01
CA LYS A 58 -4.01 4.14 -1.35
C LYS A 58 -3.80 4.71 -2.76
N THR A 59 -2.55 4.83 -3.20
CA THR A 59 -2.21 5.24 -4.57
C THR A 59 -2.79 4.25 -5.59
N VAL A 60 -2.68 2.96 -5.32
CA VAL A 60 -3.25 1.91 -6.18
C VAL A 60 -4.78 2.03 -6.22
N THR A 61 -5.41 2.22 -5.05
CA THR A 61 -6.87 2.37 -4.96
C THR A 61 -7.37 3.53 -5.83
N VAL A 62 -6.75 4.70 -5.69
CA VAL A 62 -7.14 5.89 -6.46
C VAL A 62 -6.85 5.71 -7.94
N MET A 63 -5.68 5.15 -8.29
CA MET A 63 -5.28 4.92 -9.68
C MET A 63 -6.26 4.01 -10.41
N VAL A 64 -6.66 2.89 -9.80
CA VAL A 64 -7.63 1.95 -10.40
C VAL A 64 -8.99 2.62 -10.57
N ALA A 65 -9.47 3.35 -9.57
CA ALA A 65 -10.78 3.99 -9.62
C ALA A 65 -10.85 5.15 -10.63
N LEU A 66 -9.74 5.89 -10.81
CA LEU A 66 -9.61 6.92 -11.85
C LEU A 66 -9.56 6.30 -13.25
N ASP A 67 -8.79 5.23 -13.44
CA ASP A 67 -8.66 4.54 -14.73
C ASP A 67 -9.99 3.89 -15.17
N ASP A 68 -10.78 3.42 -14.21
CA ASP A 68 -12.14 2.91 -14.45
C ASP A 68 -13.19 4.02 -14.67
N GLY A 69 -12.81 5.30 -14.52
CA GLY A 69 -13.72 6.45 -14.66
C GLY A 69 -14.80 6.53 -13.58
N LEU A 70 -14.58 5.90 -12.43
CA LEU A 70 -15.56 5.82 -11.33
C LEU A 70 -15.43 6.95 -10.31
N ILE A 71 -14.34 7.67 -10.36
CA ILE A 71 -14.08 8.88 -9.56
C ILE A 71 -13.32 9.92 -10.35
N THR A 72 -13.37 11.16 -9.86
CA THR A 72 -12.53 12.28 -10.29
C THR A 72 -11.72 12.81 -9.09
N PRO A 73 -10.62 13.56 -9.31
CA PRO A 73 -9.86 14.16 -8.21
C PRO A 73 -10.67 15.13 -7.33
N THR A 74 -11.76 15.67 -7.86
CA THR A 74 -12.64 16.67 -7.21
C THR A 74 -13.87 16.08 -6.55
N ASP A 75 -14.15 14.79 -6.73
CA ASP A 75 -15.24 14.12 -6.02
C ASP A 75 -14.99 14.17 -4.52
N SER A 76 -16.05 14.45 -3.75
CA SER A 76 -15.94 14.73 -2.32
C SER A 76 -16.64 13.67 -1.49
N PHE A 77 -16.02 13.32 -0.37
CA PHE A 77 -16.51 12.33 0.58
C PHE A 77 -16.60 12.93 1.98
N HIS A 78 -17.73 12.72 2.65
CA HIS A 78 -17.90 13.15 4.03
C HIS A 78 -17.01 12.32 4.96
N VAL A 79 -16.15 12.98 5.71
CA VAL A 79 -15.19 12.35 6.64
C VAL A 79 -15.46 12.72 8.10
N GLY A 80 -16.21 13.80 8.34
CA GLY A 80 -16.61 14.28 9.66
C GLY A 80 -15.40 14.43 10.59
N THR A 81 -15.53 13.91 11.79
CA THR A 81 -14.48 13.94 12.83
C THR A 81 -13.37 12.89 12.61
N GLY A 82 -13.33 12.21 11.48
CA GLY A 82 -12.34 11.17 11.20
C GLY A 82 -12.74 9.78 11.73
N LEU A 83 -14.03 9.56 11.97
CA LEU A 83 -14.60 8.26 12.33
C LEU A 83 -15.69 7.88 11.33
N TYR A 84 -15.59 6.69 10.78
CA TYR A 84 -16.59 6.13 9.89
C TYR A 84 -16.92 4.70 10.29
N GLN A 85 -18.20 4.46 10.60
CA GLN A 85 -18.68 3.13 10.92
C GLN A 85 -19.17 2.41 9.66
N TYR A 86 -18.59 1.25 9.37
CA TYR A 86 -19.04 0.37 8.30
C TYR A 86 -19.31 -1.02 8.88
N HIS A 87 -20.57 -1.40 8.93
CA HIS A 87 -21.03 -2.59 9.65
C HIS A 87 -20.45 -2.65 11.08
N THR A 88 -19.71 -3.70 11.39
CA THR A 88 -19.03 -3.90 12.67
C THR A 88 -17.63 -3.27 12.76
N LYS A 89 -17.15 -2.71 11.66
CA LYS A 89 -15.80 -2.13 11.58
C LYS A 89 -15.85 -0.61 11.72
N THR A 90 -14.89 -0.05 12.43
CA THR A 90 -14.68 1.39 12.51
C THR A 90 -13.42 1.78 11.75
N VAL A 91 -13.59 2.56 10.68
CA VAL A 91 -12.49 3.16 9.94
C VAL A 91 -12.11 4.48 10.62
N ARG A 92 -10.82 4.71 10.81
CA ARG A 92 -10.29 5.89 11.50
C ARG A 92 -9.25 6.58 10.65
N ASP A 93 -9.36 7.89 10.54
CA ASP A 93 -8.28 8.75 10.06
C ASP A 93 -7.36 9.13 11.22
N HIS A 94 -6.10 9.43 10.95
CA HIS A 94 -5.12 9.70 12.02
C HIS A 94 -5.48 10.92 12.90
N TYR A 95 -6.28 11.86 12.38
CA TYR A 95 -6.71 13.06 13.11
C TYR A 95 -7.97 12.86 13.97
N TRP A 96 -8.58 11.67 13.99
CA TRP A 96 -9.85 11.44 14.70
C TRP A 96 -9.82 11.83 16.19
N ARG A 97 -8.66 11.72 16.84
CA ARG A 97 -8.49 12.11 18.25
C ARG A 97 -8.49 13.61 18.48
N GLN A 98 -8.35 14.42 17.45
CA GLN A 98 -8.35 15.87 17.54
C GLN A 98 -9.76 16.45 17.72
N GLY A 99 -10.81 15.65 17.50
CA GLY A 99 -12.22 16.03 17.63
C GLY A 99 -12.68 17.11 16.66
N ARG A 100 -11.82 17.52 15.72
CA ARG A 100 -12.15 18.53 14.72
C ARG A 100 -12.93 17.91 13.57
N ASP A 101 -14.13 18.43 13.31
CA ASP A 101 -14.90 18.07 12.12
C ASP A 101 -14.27 18.70 10.88
N ARG A 102 -13.93 17.88 9.89
CA ARG A 102 -13.41 18.31 8.59
C ARG A 102 -14.48 18.34 7.50
N GLY A 103 -15.69 17.91 7.80
CA GLY A 103 -16.81 17.85 6.87
C GLY A 103 -16.51 16.93 5.70
N TYR A 104 -16.19 17.50 4.56
CA TYR A 104 -15.89 16.79 3.31
C TYR A 104 -14.43 16.98 2.92
N LEU A 105 -13.85 15.93 2.32
CA LEU A 105 -12.56 15.98 1.63
C LEU A 105 -12.75 15.49 0.20
N THR A 106 -12.13 16.18 -0.75
CA THR A 106 -12.00 15.67 -2.12
C THR A 106 -11.09 14.45 -2.17
N VAL A 107 -11.13 13.69 -3.26
CA VAL A 107 -10.18 12.58 -3.49
C VAL A 107 -8.75 13.07 -3.35
N LYS A 108 -8.43 14.24 -3.95
CA LYS A 108 -7.10 14.86 -3.87
C LYS A 108 -6.71 15.15 -2.42
N GLU A 109 -7.55 15.87 -1.67
CA GLU A 109 -7.31 16.19 -0.26
C GLU A 109 -7.23 14.92 0.61
N GLY A 110 -8.07 13.93 0.32
CA GLY A 110 -8.03 12.61 0.98
C GLY A 110 -6.68 11.90 0.80
N MET A 111 -6.07 12.01 -0.39
CA MET A 111 -4.70 11.51 -0.64
C MET A 111 -3.66 12.32 0.13
N GLU A 112 -3.73 13.64 0.09
CA GLU A 112 -2.78 14.55 0.76
C GLU A 112 -2.69 14.30 2.28
N VAL A 113 -3.86 14.06 2.91
CA VAL A 113 -3.93 13.78 4.35
C VAL A 113 -3.94 12.29 4.69
N SER A 114 -3.77 11.43 3.70
CA SER A 114 -3.80 9.97 3.86
C SER A 114 -5.08 9.46 4.54
N SER A 115 -6.26 9.96 4.14
CA SER A 115 -7.54 9.56 4.73
C SER A 115 -7.90 8.12 4.42
N ASN A 116 -8.09 7.32 5.46
CA ASN A 116 -8.62 5.95 5.36
C ASN A 116 -10.11 5.97 4.98
N ILE A 117 -10.84 6.98 5.45
CA ILE A 117 -12.29 7.11 5.23
C ILE A 117 -12.56 7.41 3.76
N VAL A 118 -11.83 8.35 3.14
CA VAL A 118 -11.98 8.64 1.71
C VAL A 118 -11.70 7.37 0.90
N MET A 119 -10.61 6.66 1.17
CA MET A 119 -10.26 5.43 0.44
C MET A 119 -11.32 4.34 0.60
N SER A 120 -11.80 4.12 1.82
CA SER A 120 -12.86 3.13 2.06
C SER A 120 -14.15 3.49 1.31
N LYS A 121 -14.55 4.76 1.33
CA LYS A 121 -15.75 5.21 0.62
C LYS A 121 -15.62 5.12 -0.90
N ILE A 122 -14.44 5.44 -1.46
CA ILE A 122 -14.16 5.21 -2.88
C ILE A 122 -14.40 3.75 -3.23
N VAL A 123 -13.77 2.83 -2.51
CA VAL A 123 -13.86 1.39 -2.81
C VAL A 123 -15.28 0.88 -2.66
N LEU A 124 -15.97 1.27 -1.59
CA LEU A 124 -17.36 0.84 -1.36
C LEU A 124 -18.33 1.38 -2.42
N GLN A 125 -18.19 2.65 -2.79
CA GLN A 125 -19.05 3.26 -3.80
C GLN A 125 -18.76 2.72 -5.21
N ALA A 126 -17.50 2.55 -5.56
CA ALA A 126 -17.10 2.15 -6.90
C ALA A 126 -17.18 0.64 -7.15
N TYR A 127 -16.97 -0.17 -6.11
CA TYR A 127 -16.76 -1.61 -6.25
C TYR A 127 -17.55 -2.47 -5.25
N GLY A 128 -18.36 -1.87 -4.36
CA GLY A 128 -19.10 -2.59 -3.33
C GLY A 128 -19.94 -3.75 -3.89
N ASP A 129 -20.63 -3.52 -5.01
CA ASP A 129 -21.43 -4.53 -5.69
C ASP A 129 -20.62 -5.49 -6.57
N ASN A 130 -19.37 -5.14 -6.90
CA ASN A 130 -18.52 -5.96 -7.77
C ASN A 130 -17.03 -5.84 -7.39
N PRO A 131 -16.62 -6.44 -6.26
CA PRO A 131 -15.22 -6.44 -5.81
C PRO A 131 -14.23 -7.00 -6.84
N THR A 132 -14.68 -7.97 -7.64
CA THR A 132 -13.87 -8.58 -8.70
C THR A 132 -13.40 -7.55 -9.73
N LYS A 133 -14.17 -6.48 -9.96
CA LYS A 133 -13.76 -5.41 -10.89
C LYS A 133 -12.52 -4.68 -10.36
N PHE A 134 -12.47 -4.37 -9.06
CA PHE A 134 -11.30 -3.77 -8.42
C PHE A 134 -10.06 -4.66 -8.56
N VAL A 135 -10.20 -5.95 -8.29
CA VAL A 135 -9.11 -6.93 -8.44
C VAL A 135 -8.58 -6.97 -9.89
N LYS A 136 -9.49 -6.95 -10.89
CA LYS A 136 -9.08 -6.86 -12.30
C LYS A 136 -8.32 -5.56 -12.62
N GLY A 137 -8.70 -4.44 -12.01
CA GLY A 137 -7.95 -3.18 -12.12
C GLY A 137 -6.52 -3.31 -11.59
N ILE A 138 -6.35 -3.96 -10.45
CA ILE A 138 -5.04 -4.27 -9.88
C ILE A 138 -4.22 -5.18 -10.81
N ASP A 139 -4.86 -6.17 -11.44
CA ASP A 139 -4.20 -7.03 -12.44
C ASP A 139 -3.74 -6.24 -13.66
N LYS A 140 -4.56 -5.30 -14.14
CA LYS A 140 -4.27 -4.45 -15.29
C LYS A 140 -3.01 -3.62 -15.10
N ILE A 141 -2.79 -3.08 -13.90
CA ILE A 141 -1.56 -2.34 -13.57
C ILE A 141 -0.37 -3.24 -13.24
N GLY A 142 -0.53 -4.56 -13.29
CA GLY A 142 0.56 -5.52 -13.21
C GLY A 142 0.99 -5.93 -11.82
N LEU A 143 0.31 -5.49 -10.74
CA LEU A 143 0.72 -5.78 -9.36
C LEU A 143 0.64 -7.28 -8.98
N ARG A 144 -0.11 -8.09 -9.71
CA ARG A 144 -0.16 -9.55 -9.49
C ARG A 144 0.68 -10.36 -10.46
N LYS A 145 1.38 -9.70 -11.38
CA LYS A 145 2.31 -10.40 -12.27
C LYS A 145 3.46 -10.96 -11.47
N LYS A 146 3.91 -12.15 -11.86
CA LYS A 146 5.19 -12.68 -11.39
C LYS A 146 6.29 -11.73 -11.83
N LEU A 147 7.12 -11.33 -10.88
CA LEU A 147 8.31 -10.55 -11.17
C LEU A 147 9.42 -11.50 -11.64
N THR A 148 10.12 -11.10 -12.68
CA THR A 148 11.33 -11.77 -13.17
C THR A 148 12.53 -10.87 -12.87
N TRP A 149 13.63 -11.48 -12.49
CA TRP A 149 14.86 -10.79 -12.13
C TRP A 149 15.98 -11.24 -13.06
N ASP A 150 16.83 -10.32 -13.47
CA ASP A 150 18.02 -10.63 -14.26
C ASP A 150 19.14 -11.25 -13.40
N VAL A 151 18.98 -11.20 -12.09
CA VAL A 151 19.90 -11.80 -11.12
C VAL A 151 19.25 -13.06 -10.55
N PRO A 152 19.94 -14.22 -10.55
CA PRO A 152 19.41 -15.44 -9.94
C PRO A 152 19.29 -15.25 -8.42
N LEU A 153 18.06 -15.12 -7.95
CA LEU A 153 17.73 -15.08 -6.52
C LEU A 153 17.25 -16.45 -6.11
N SER A 154 18.16 -17.26 -5.60
CA SER A 154 17.85 -18.64 -5.16
C SER A 154 16.69 -18.67 -4.16
N GLY A 155 15.64 -19.41 -4.49
CA GLY A 155 14.46 -19.62 -3.62
C GLY A 155 13.39 -18.50 -3.70
N ILE A 156 13.54 -17.49 -4.56
CA ILE A 156 12.60 -16.38 -4.68
C ILE A 156 11.95 -16.31 -6.08
N GLU A 157 12.13 -17.34 -6.86
CA GLU A 157 11.64 -17.39 -8.23
C GLU A 157 10.10 -17.28 -8.30
N GLY A 158 9.64 -16.26 -8.98
CA GLY A 158 8.26 -16.17 -9.43
C GLY A 158 7.21 -15.93 -8.36
N THR A 159 7.54 -15.22 -7.28
CA THR A 159 6.54 -14.77 -6.32
C THR A 159 5.67 -13.65 -6.91
N SER A 160 4.37 -13.72 -6.68
CA SER A 160 3.46 -12.61 -6.96
C SER A 160 3.72 -11.48 -5.95
N SER A 161 3.75 -10.25 -6.43
CA SER A 161 3.96 -9.07 -5.57
C SER A 161 2.80 -8.79 -4.61
N ILE A 162 1.62 -9.37 -4.84
CA ILE A 162 0.43 -9.19 -4.01
C ILE A 162 -0.30 -10.51 -3.80
N ARG A 163 -0.72 -10.76 -2.56
CA ARG A 163 -1.62 -11.86 -2.22
C ARG A 163 -3.00 -11.31 -1.85
N PHE A 164 -4.04 -11.85 -2.48
CA PHE A 164 -5.43 -11.60 -2.13
C PHE A 164 -6.01 -12.76 -1.33
N PRO A 165 -7.07 -12.54 -0.54
CA PRO A 165 -7.87 -13.63 0.01
C PRO A 165 -8.40 -14.53 -1.10
N ASP A 166 -8.39 -15.86 -0.87
CA ASP A 166 -8.90 -16.83 -1.85
C ASP A 166 -10.43 -16.79 -1.95
N ASP A 167 -11.11 -16.36 -0.88
CA ASP A 167 -12.54 -16.20 -0.82
C ASP A 167 -12.96 -14.76 -1.13
N LYS A 168 -13.80 -14.59 -2.14
CA LYS A 168 -14.36 -13.29 -2.56
C LYS A 168 -15.15 -12.60 -1.43
N ASN A 169 -15.70 -13.34 -0.49
CA ASN A 169 -16.41 -12.80 0.66
C ASN A 169 -15.49 -12.09 1.67
N ASN A 170 -14.18 -12.27 1.55
CA ASN A 170 -13.17 -11.67 2.44
C ASN A 170 -12.46 -10.46 1.83
N TYR A 171 -12.93 -9.93 0.71
CA TYR A 171 -12.34 -8.75 0.08
C TYR A 171 -12.63 -7.44 0.83
N TRP A 172 -13.66 -7.43 1.71
CA TRP A 172 -14.11 -6.25 2.46
C TRP A 172 -14.14 -6.44 3.97
#